data_9b9384c041b0b66b961a6b3e7b5b0c2c
#
_entry.id   9b9384c041b0b66b961a6b3e7b5b0c2c
#
_cell.length_a   1.000
_cell.length_b   1.000
_cell.length_c   1.000
_cell.angle_alpha   90.00
_cell.angle_beta   90.00
_cell.angle_gamma   90.00
#
_symmetry.space_group_name_H-M   'P 1'
#
loop_
_entity.id
_entity.type
_entity.pdbx_description
1 polymer ?
#
loop_
_entity_poly.entity_id
_entity_poly.type
_entity_poly.pdbx_seq_one_letter_code
_entity_poly.pdbx_strand_id
1 'polypeptide(L)'
;MSVKIGRNDPCWCGSGKKYKACHQAFDERIAMIASQGHIVPTHDLIKNADQIAGIKESCKINIAVLDYIEKHIHEGMNTAEIDKIVYDMTTEMGGIPAPLNYEGYPYSVCTSVNDQVCHGFPSKDVILKSGDIINVDVSTILNGYFSDSSRMFCIGDVSPEKKRLVEVTKECVELGLKEVKPWGCFGDMGQAVHDHAFANGYTVVREIGGHGVGLEFHEEPWVGYNTKRGQEMLLVPGMIFTIEPMVNMGKVDIYVDSKNDWEVYTEDGLPSAQWEIMVLVTEDGHEVLCW
;
A
#
# COMPACT_ATOMS: atom_id res chain seq x y z
N MET A 1 -0.89 -23.56 18.66
CA MET A 1 -2.00 -23.67 19.66
C MET A 1 -2.12 -22.32 20.35
N SER A 2 -3.17 -21.55 20.11
CA SER A 2 -3.40 -20.28 20.81
C SER A 2 -3.61 -20.55 22.31
N VAL A 3 -2.82 -19.90 23.15
CA VAL A 3 -3.00 -19.95 24.61
C VAL A 3 -4.38 -19.35 24.92
N LYS A 4 -5.25 -20.15 25.55
CA LYS A 4 -6.62 -19.72 25.89
C LYS A 4 -6.53 -18.67 27.01
N ILE A 5 -6.79 -17.41 26.69
CA ILE A 5 -6.75 -16.30 27.63
C ILE A 5 -7.97 -16.39 28.58
N GLY A 6 -7.71 -16.34 29.88
CA GLY A 6 -8.76 -16.33 30.90
C GLY A 6 -9.43 -14.95 31.01
N ARG A 7 -10.71 -14.90 31.40
CA ARG A 7 -11.48 -13.65 31.48
C ARG A 7 -10.84 -12.55 32.35
N ASN A 8 -10.07 -12.93 33.37
CA ASN A 8 -9.42 -12.00 34.30
C ASN A 8 -7.94 -11.74 33.98
N ASP A 9 -7.38 -12.42 32.98
CA ASP A 9 -6.00 -12.22 32.54
C ASP A 9 -5.81 -10.84 31.88
N PRO A 10 -4.59 -10.32 31.80
CA PRO A 10 -4.28 -9.15 30.98
C PRO A 10 -4.71 -9.39 29.53
N CYS A 11 -5.27 -8.35 28.89
CA CYS A 11 -5.67 -8.46 27.51
C CYS A 11 -4.44 -8.58 26.59
N TRP A 12 -4.56 -9.37 25.52
CA TRP A 12 -3.51 -9.59 24.51
C TRP A 12 -3.03 -8.30 23.83
N CYS A 13 -3.86 -7.25 23.78
CA CYS A 13 -3.52 -5.97 23.15
C CYS A 13 -2.52 -5.11 23.95
N GLY A 14 -2.05 -5.54 25.10
CA GLY A 14 -1.08 -4.81 25.91
C GLY A 14 -1.65 -3.62 26.71
N SER A 15 -2.96 -3.36 26.66
CA SER A 15 -3.60 -2.22 27.35
C SER A 15 -3.57 -2.27 28.88
N GLY A 16 -3.12 -3.37 29.48
CA GLY A 16 -3.17 -3.60 30.93
C GLY A 16 -4.57 -3.88 31.49
N LYS A 17 -5.62 -3.75 30.70
CA LYS A 17 -7.00 -4.06 31.10
C LYS A 17 -7.21 -5.59 31.16
N LYS A 18 -8.16 -6.02 31.99
CA LYS A 18 -8.61 -7.44 31.98
C LYS A 18 -9.28 -7.76 30.67
N TYR A 19 -9.00 -8.96 30.12
CA TYR A 19 -9.53 -9.43 28.85
C TYR A 19 -11.05 -9.28 28.72
N LYS A 20 -11.82 -9.64 29.78
CA LYS A 20 -13.29 -9.48 29.81
C LYS A 20 -13.80 -8.04 29.65
N ALA A 21 -12.97 -7.06 29.98
CA ALA A 21 -13.30 -5.63 29.91
C ALA A 21 -12.61 -4.94 28.73
N CYS A 22 -11.97 -5.71 27.85
CA CYS A 22 -11.25 -5.22 26.70
C CYS A 22 -11.70 -5.96 25.42
N HIS A 23 -11.07 -7.04 25.05
CA HIS A 23 -11.28 -7.70 23.75
C HIS A 23 -12.10 -9.00 23.81
N GLN A 24 -12.66 -9.41 24.96
CA GLN A 24 -13.45 -10.66 25.01
C GLN A 24 -14.63 -10.64 24.02
N ALA A 25 -15.43 -9.56 24.00
CA ALA A 25 -16.58 -9.45 23.10
C ALA A 25 -16.16 -9.37 21.62
N PHE A 26 -15.02 -8.74 21.34
CA PHE A 26 -14.41 -8.68 20.02
C PHE A 26 -14.01 -10.09 19.54
N ASP A 27 -13.27 -10.84 20.36
CA ASP A 27 -12.84 -12.20 20.01
C ASP A 27 -14.03 -13.17 19.89
N GLU A 28 -15.05 -13.02 20.72
CA GLU A 28 -16.31 -13.79 20.62
C GLU A 28 -17.03 -13.52 19.28
N ARG A 29 -17.01 -12.26 18.80
CA ARG A 29 -17.56 -11.89 17.49
C ARG A 29 -16.74 -12.48 16.34
N ILE A 30 -15.40 -12.41 16.40
CA ILE A 30 -14.50 -13.05 15.42
C ILE A 30 -14.77 -14.54 15.37
N ALA A 31 -14.81 -15.23 16.53
CA ALA A 31 -15.06 -16.66 16.59
C ALA A 31 -16.43 -17.05 16.01
N MET A 32 -17.47 -16.25 16.24
CA MET A 32 -18.79 -16.44 15.64
C MET A 32 -18.72 -16.35 14.11
N ILE A 33 -18.06 -15.33 13.58
CA ILE A 33 -17.94 -15.13 12.12
C ILE A 33 -17.08 -16.24 11.49
N ALA A 34 -15.99 -16.64 12.14
CA ALA A 34 -15.17 -17.78 11.72
C ALA A 34 -15.98 -19.08 11.65
N SER A 35 -16.91 -19.31 12.61
CA SER A 35 -17.78 -20.49 12.61
C SER A 35 -18.76 -20.52 11.42
N GLN A 36 -18.98 -19.39 10.76
CA GLN A 36 -19.78 -19.25 9.53
C GLN A 36 -18.96 -19.50 8.25
N GLY A 37 -17.66 -19.77 8.38
CA GLY A 37 -16.77 -20.12 7.28
C GLY A 37 -15.97 -18.94 6.69
N HIS A 38 -16.01 -17.76 7.33
CA HIS A 38 -15.19 -16.61 6.90
C HIS A 38 -13.74 -16.76 7.36
N ILE A 39 -12.82 -16.26 6.56
CA ILE A 39 -11.42 -16.09 6.93
C ILE A 39 -11.35 -14.89 7.90
N VAL A 40 -10.75 -15.08 9.06
CA VAL A 40 -10.62 -14.03 10.08
C VAL A 40 -9.16 -13.76 10.40
N PRO A 41 -8.79 -12.51 10.75
CA PRO A 41 -7.41 -12.18 11.13
C PRO A 41 -7.02 -12.80 12.46
N THR A 42 -5.73 -13.03 12.63
CA THR A 42 -5.09 -13.35 13.90
C THR A 42 -4.77 -12.08 14.68
N HIS A 43 -4.47 -12.18 15.99
CA HIS A 43 -4.26 -11.00 16.85
C HIS A 43 -3.02 -10.17 16.45
N ASP A 44 -2.02 -10.78 15.86
CA ASP A 44 -0.79 -10.13 15.38
C ASP A 44 -1.05 -9.12 14.23
N LEU A 45 -2.13 -9.29 13.49
CA LEU A 45 -2.54 -8.36 12.44
C LEU A 45 -3.27 -7.11 12.99
N ILE A 46 -3.62 -7.12 14.28
CA ILE A 46 -4.40 -6.05 14.92
C ILE A 46 -3.46 -5.17 15.74
N LYS A 47 -3.22 -3.96 15.28
CA LYS A 47 -2.32 -3.00 15.92
C LYS A 47 -2.99 -2.39 17.16
N ASN A 48 -2.24 -2.27 18.24
CA ASN A 48 -2.68 -1.55 19.43
C ASN A 48 -2.47 -0.03 19.30
N ALA A 49 -2.97 0.75 20.27
CA ALA A 49 -2.94 2.21 20.23
C ALA A 49 -1.51 2.78 20.12
N ASP A 50 -0.53 2.19 20.83
CA ASP A 50 0.85 2.65 20.83
C ASP A 50 1.53 2.37 19.48
N GLN A 51 1.26 1.20 18.89
CA GLN A 51 1.72 0.84 17.56
C GLN A 51 1.13 1.76 16.49
N ILE A 52 -0.19 2.00 16.53
CA ILE A 52 -0.85 2.94 15.61
C ILE A 52 -0.26 4.34 15.73
N ALA A 53 0.02 4.81 16.95
CA ALA A 53 0.64 6.12 17.16
C ALA A 53 2.05 6.19 16.54
N GLY A 54 2.88 5.17 16.74
CA GLY A 54 4.21 5.09 16.14
C GLY A 54 4.18 5.05 14.60
N ILE A 55 3.27 4.26 14.03
CA ILE A 55 3.05 4.18 12.58
C ILE A 55 2.64 5.54 12.01
N LYS A 56 1.74 6.27 12.66
CA LYS A 56 1.34 7.61 12.25
C LYS A 56 2.49 8.61 12.24
N GLU A 57 3.45 8.49 13.16
CA GLU A 57 4.65 9.35 13.13
C GLU A 57 5.54 9.02 11.92
N SER A 58 5.69 7.74 11.54
CA SER A 58 6.38 7.34 10.31
C SER A 58 5.68 7.91 9.07
N CYS A 59 4.35 7.83 9.00
CA CYS A 59 3.55 8.38 7.91
C CYS A 59 3.79 9.88 7.66
N LYS A 60 4.07 10.66 8.71
CA LYS A 60 4.35 12.11 8.56
C LYS A 60 5.61 12.36 7.73
N ILE A 61 6.63 11.53 7.88
CA ILE A 61 7.86 11.65 7.07
C ILE A 61 7.53 11.30 5.62
N ASN A 62 6.85 10.18 5.40
CA ASN A 62 6.47 9.70 4.07
C ASN A 62 5.68 10.77 3.29
N ILE A 63 4.64 11.34 3.91
CA ILE A 63 3.83 12.41 3.33
C ILE A 63 4.69 13.63 3.01
N ALA A 64 5.56 14.06 3.94
CA ALA A 64 6.41 15.23 3.72
C ALA A 64 7.37 15.05 2.55
N VAL A 65 7.92 13.85 2.36
CA VAL A 65 8.79 13.51 1.24
C VAL A 65 8.02 13.55 -0.08
N LEU A 66 6.84 12.91 -0.15
CA LEU A 66 6.00 12.93 -1.36
C LEU A 66 5.50 14.34 -1.69
N ASP A 67 5.12 15.14 -0.69
CA ASP A 67 4.73 16.55 -0.88
C ASP A 67 5.88 17.43 -1.39
N TYR A 68 7.11 17.10 -1.01
CA TYR A 68 8.28 17.78 -1.54
C TYR A 68 8.55 17.39 -3.00
N ILE A 69 8.48 16.09 -3.30
CA ILE A 69 8.67 15.57 -4.67
C ILE A 69 7.63 16.19 -5.61
N GLU A 70 6.36 16.25 -5.21
CA GLU A 70 5.27 16.84 -6.02
C GLU A 70 5.58 18.27 -6.47
N LYS A 71 6.27 19.05 -5.64
CA LYS A 71 6.63 20.46 -5.93
C LYS A 71 7.89 20.61 -6.77
N HIS A 72 8.72 19.56 -6.86
CA HIS A 72 10.05 19.66 -7.44
C HIS A 72 10.29 18.74 -8.64
N ILE A 73 9.48 17.72 -8.82
CA ILE A 73 9.60 16.80 -9.95
C ILE A 73 9.30 17.54 -11.26
N HIS A 74 10.17 17.37 -12.26
CA HIS A 74 10.05 18.11 -13.52
C HIS A 74 10.73 17.38 -14.68
N GLU A 75 10.41 17.79 -15.89
CA GLU A 75 11.11 17.36 -17.11
C GLU A 75 12.61 17.66 -17.02
N GLY A 76 13.44 16.69 -17.40
CA GLY A 76 14.90 16.78 -17.34
C GLY A 76 15.51 16.26 -16.04
N MET A 77 14.72 16.05 -14.97
CA MET A 77 15.19 15.37 -13.76
C MET A 77 15.46 13.91 -14.05
N ASN A 78 16.56 13.34 -13.56
CA ASN A 78 16.76 11.90 -13.61
C ASN A 78 16.25 11.23 -12.32
N THR A 79 15.88 9.96 -12.41
CA THR A 79 15.26 9.27 -11.26
C THR A 79 16.23 9.03 -10.09
N ALA A 80 17.55 9.05 -10.31
CA ALA A 80 18.53 9.02 -9.22
C ALA A 80 18.54 10.32 -8.38
N GLU A 81 18.09 11.45 -8.95
CA GLU A 81 17.90 12.67 -8.14
C GLU A 81 16.70 12.52 -7.20
N ILE A 82 15.65 11.81 -7.62
CA ILE A 82 14.51 11.47 -6.75
C ILE A 82 14.97 10.58 -5.60
N ASP A 83 15.75 9.54 -5.88
CA ASP A 83 16.33 8.66 -4.85
C ASP A 83 17.14 9.45 -3.82
N LYS A 84 17.98 10.38 -4.29
CA LYS A 84 18.75 11.25 -3.40
C LYS A 84 17.87 12.12 -2.52
N ILE A 85 16.81 12.73 -3.09
CA ILE A 85 15.84 13.54 -2.32
C ILE A 85 15.18 12.71 -1.24
N VAL A 86 14.68 11.50 -1.59
CA VAL A 86 14.04 10.61 -0.63
C VAL A 86 14.99 10.21 0.49
N TYR A 87 16.22 9.82 0.15
CA TYR A 87 17.24 9.46 1.13
C TYR A 87 17.56 10.62 2.10
N ASP A 88 17.89 11.79 1.54
CA ASP A 88 18.29 12.95 2.33
C ASP A 88 17.16 13.40 3.26
N MET A 89 15.96 13.61 2.73
CA MET A 89 14.82 14.08 3.53
C MET A 89 14.40 13.07 4.62
N THR A 90 14.29 11.79 4.26
CA THR A 90 13.91 10.75 5.22
C THR A 90 14.91 10.69 6.38
N THR A 91 16.22 10.74 6.06
CA THR A 91 17.28 10.67 7.09
C THR A 91 17.38 11.95 7.92
N GLU A 92 17.23 13.13 7.30
CA GLU A 92 17.19 14.42 8.02
C GLU A 92 16.02 14.51 9.00
N MET A 93 14.89 13.87 8.69
CA MET A 93 13.72 13.77 9.57
C MET A 93 13.85 12.63 10.60
N GLY A 94 14.97 11.92 10.63
CA GLY A 94 15.26 10.84 11.60
C GLY A 94 14.70 9.47 11.22
N GLY A 95 14.15 9.32 10.02
CA GLY A 95 13.69 8.05 9.45
C GLY A 95 14.78 7.29 8.72
N ILE A 96 14.43 6.11 8.25
CA ILE A 96 15.25 5.27 7.36
C ILE A 96 14.37 4.92 6.16
N PRO A 97 14.84 5.07 4.90
CA PRO A 97 14.12 4.55 3.74
C PRO A 97 13.96 3.04 3.84
N ALA A 98 12.74 2.55 3.87
CA ALA A 98 12.45 1.14 4.11
C ALA A 98 12.93 0.22 2.97
N PRO A 99 12.88 0.63 1.68
CA PRO A 99 13.34 -0.23 0.59
C PRO A 99 14.85 -0.47 0.61
N LEU A 100 15.65 0.46 1.17
CA LEU A 100 17.11 0.41 1.10
C LEU A 100 17.67 -0.83 1.81
N ASN A 101 18.27 -1.72 1.03
CA ASN A 101 18.80 -3.03 1.44
C ASN A 101 17.70 -4.07 1.84
N TYR A 102 16.42 -3.76 1.64
CA TYR A 102 15.37 -4.76 1.84
C TYR A 102 15.48 -5.85 0.77
N GLU A 103 15.71 -7.09 1.20
CA GLU A 103 15.92 -8.25 0.32
C GLU A 103 16.92 -8.02 -0.84
N GLY A 104 17.88 -7.09 -0.63
CA GLY A 104 18.89 -6.73 -1.61
C GLY A 104 18.52 -5.59 -2.56
N TYR A 105 17.36 -4.95 -2.39
CA TYR A 105 17.00 -3.74 -3.14
C TYR A 105 17.99 -2.60 -2.82
N PRO A 106 18.64 -1.96 -3.81
CA PRO A 106 19.81 -1.09 -3.53
C PRO A 106 19.47 0.40 -3.36
N TYR A 107 18.21 0.82 -3.47
CA TYR A 107 17.79 2.22 -3.50
C TYR A 107 16.83 2.57 -2.36
N SER A 108 16.59 3.88 -2.18
CA SER A 108 15.75 4.41 -1.10
C SER A 108 14.28 4.57 -1.48
N VAL A 109 13.96 4.38 -2.76
CA VAL A 109 12.64 4.62 -3.35
C VAL A 109 12.47 3.76 -4.59
N CYS A 110 11.24 3.40 -4.95
CA CYS A 110 10.96 2.86 -6.28
C CYS A 110 10.47 3.98 -7.21
N THR A 111 10.97 4.00 -8.46
CA THR A 111 10.60 4.99 -9.48
C THR A 111 10.21 4.27 -10.77
N SER A 112 8.91 4.10 -11.00
CA SER A 112 8.41 3.31 -12.12
C SER A 112 7.84 4.23 -13.22
N VAL A 113 8.48 4.22 -14.39
CA VAL A 113 8.18 5.14 -15.50
C VAL A 113 7.45 4.40 -16.63
N ASN A 114 6.32 4.95 -17.08
CA ASN A 114 5.51 4.48 -18.22
C ASN A 114 5.07 3.01 -18.11
N ASP A 115 5.75 2.08 -18.79
CA ASP A 115 5.46 0.65 -18.84
C ASP A 115 6.08 -0.17 -17.68
N GLN A 116 6.86 0.49 -16.82
CA GLN A 116 7.23 -0.09 -15.53
C GLN A 116 6.01 -0.10 -14.59
N VAL A 117 5.63 -1.29 -14.15
CA VAL A 117 4.46 -1.52 -13.28
C VAL A 117 4.75 -1.09 -11.85
N CYS A 118 5.89 -1.57 -11.29
CA CYS A 118 6.38 -1.24 -9.96
C CYS A 118 7.87 -1.58 -9.81
N HIS A 119 8.46 -1.26 -8.66
CA HIS A 119 9.83 -1.57 -8.23
C HIS A 119 10.91 -1.02 -9.16
N GLY A 120 10.62 0.01 -9.96
CA GLY A 120 11.57 0.61 -10.89
C GLY A 120 12.81 1.16 -10.17
N PHE A 121 13.99 0.85 -10.70
CA PHE A 121 15.27 1.28 -10.14
C PHE A 121 15.58 2.73 -10.49
N PRO A 122 15.82 3.60 -9.51
CA PRO A 122 16.36 4.94 -9.75
C PRO A 122 17.68 4.89 -10.52
N SER A 123 17.80 5.70 -11.59
CA SER A 123 18.98 5.71 -12.46
C SER A 123 19.30 7.11 -12.98
N LYS A 124 20.58 7.40 -13.15
CA LYS A 124 21.05 8.63 -13.82
C LYS A 124 20.74 8.61 -15.33
N ASP A 125 20.53 7.43 -15.88
CA ASP A 125 20.26 7.25 -17.31
C ASP A 125 18.77 7.38 -17.64
N VAL A 126 17.88 7.27 -16.63
CA VAL A 126 16.43 7.47 -16.77
C VAL A 126 16.12 8.94 -16.50
N ILE A 127 16.04 9.72 -17.57
CA ILE A 127 15.74 11.17 -17.55
C ILE A 127 14.28 11.36 -17.91
N LEU A 128 13.50 11.99 -17.03
CA LEU A 128 12.09 12.29 -17.23
C LEU A 128 11.89 13.25 -18.40
N LYS A 129 10.95 12.94 -19.26
CA LYS A 129 10.62 13.68 -20.49
C LYS A 129 9.17 14.12 -20.46
N SER A 130 8.88 15.20 -21.17
CA SER A 130 7.49 15.59 -21.44
C SER A 130 6.73 14.41 -22.08
N GLY A 131 5.58 14.07 -21.52
CA GLY A 131 4.78 12.91 -21.92
C GLY A 131 4.97 11.66 -21.07
N ASP A 132 5.92 11.64 -20.13
CA ASP A 132 6.08 10.55 -19.18
C ASP A 132 5.06 10.62 -18.04
N ILE A 133 4.67 9.45 -17.55
CA ILE A 133 4.03 9.26 -16.26
C ILE A 133 5.00 8.46 -15.37
N ILE A 134 5.09 8.81 -14.10
CA ILE A 134 5.97 8.13 -13.16
C ILE A 134 5.24 7.89 -11.83
N ASN A 135 5.34 6.68 -11.30
CA ASN A 135 5.06 6.39 -9.89
C ASN A 135 6.33 6.64 -9.07
N VAL A 136 6.18 7.32 -7.95
CA VAL A 136 7.22 7.46 -6.91
C VAL A 136 6.66 6.84 -5.65
N ASP A 137 7.29 5.77 -5.21
CA ASP A 137 6.85 4.92 -4.12
C ASP A 137 7.84 5.03 -2.96
N VAL A 138 7.35 5.63 -1.88
CA VAL A 138 8.16 6.00 -0.70
C VAL A 138 7.69 5.24 0.51
N SER A 139 8.61 4.50 1.12
CA SER A 139 8.37 3.77 2.36
C SER A 139 9.40 4.17 3.41
N THR A 140 8.96 4.36 4.65
CA THR A 140 9.79 4.92 5.73
C THR A 140 9.73 4.05 6.97
N ILE A 141 10.88 3.89 7.65
CA ILE A 141 10.97 3.31 8.99
C ILE A 141 11.28 4.45 9.97
N LEU A 142 10.45 4.60 11.01
CA LEU A 142 10.74 5.48 12.13
C LEU A 142 10.55 4.73 13.46
N ASN A 143 11.62 4.63 14.27
CA ASN A 143 11.59 3.93 15.56
C ASN A 143 11.05 2.48 15.49
N GLY A 144 11.28 1.79 14.37
CA GLY A 144 10.81 0.43 14.11
C GLY A 144 9.37 0.34 13.61
N TYR A 145 8.72 1.46 13.27
CA TYR A 145 7.41 1.49 12.63
C TYR A 145 7.51 1.86 11.16
N PHE A 146 6.78 1.14 10.32
CA PHE A 146 6.79 1.31 8.87
C PHE A 146 5.61 2.13 8.38
N SER A 147 5.84 2.93 7.35
CA SER A 147 4.80 3.59 6.56
C SER A 147 5.09 3.42 5.08
N ASP A 148 4.04 3.41 4.26
CA ASP A 148 4.10 3.12 2.84
C ASP A 148 3.04 3.88 2.07
N SER A 149 3.43 4.55 0.97
CA SER A 149 2.50 5.16 0.02
C SER A 149 3.20 5.63 -1.25
N SER A 150 2.47 5.66 -2.35
CA SER A 150 2.99 6.13 -3.62
C SER A 150 2.07 7.11 -4.32
N ARG A 151 2.65 7.94 -5.19
CA ARG A 151 1.93 8.90 -6.03
C ARG A 151 2.37 8.82 -7.48
N MET A 152 1.41 9.09 -8.38
CA MET A 152 1.68 9.26 -9.80
C MET A 152 1.92 10.73 -10.13
N PHE A 153 2.89 10.98 -11.00
CA PHE A 153 3.20 12.29 -11.53
C PHE A 153 3.17 12.29 -13.05
N CYS A 154 2.53 13.30 -13.63
CA CYS A 154 2.50 13.57 -15.06
C CYS A 154 3.56 14.59 -15.41
N ILE A 155 4.50 14.26 -16.28
CA ILE A 155 5.64 15.13 -16.63
C ILE A 155 5.36 15.89 -17.93
N GLY A 156 5.32 17.21 -17.85
CA GLY A 156 5.09 18.06 -19.00
C GLY A 156 3.73 17.80 -19.69
N ASP A 157 3.74 17.70 -21.01
CA ASP A 157 2.51 17.50 -21.82
C ASP A 157 2.24 16.02 -22.06
N VAL A 158 1.52 15.40 -21.12
CA VAL A 158 1.13 13.99 -21.14
C VAL A 158 -0.13 13.79 -21.99
N SER A 159 -0.19 12.71 -22.76
CA SER A 159 -1.34 12.40 -23.61
C SER A 159 -2.63 12.20 -22.80
N PRO A 160 -3.81 12.47 -23.38
CA PRO A 160 -5.08 12.27 -22.69
C PRO A 160 -5.29 10.82 -22.19
N GLU A 161 -4.80 9.83 -22.95
CA GLU A 161 -4.93 8.42 -22.61
C GLU A 161 -4.14 8.06 -21.35
N LYS A 162 -2.88 8.55 -21.24
CA LYS A 162 -2.06 8.36 -20.05
C LYS A 162 -2.63 9.11 -18.84
N LYS A 163 -3.10 10.35 -19.03
CA LYS A 163 -3.77 11.11 -17.98
C LYS A 163 -5.00 10.36 -17.46
N ARG A 164 -5.81 9.81 -18.38
CA ARG A 164 -6.99 9.04 -18.00
C ARG A 164 -6.62 7.77 -17.23
N LEU A 165 -5.55 7.05 -17.61
CA LEU A 165 -5.04 5.91 -16.86
C LEU A 165 -4.69 6.31 -15.41
N VAL A 166 -3.92 7.38 -15.24
CA VAL A 166 -3.52 7.89 -13.90
C VAL A 166 -4.75 8.26 -13.06
N GLU A 167 -5.74 8.94 -13.66
CA GLU A 167 -6.99 9.31 -13.00
C GLU A 167 -7.81 8.08 -12.59
N VAL A 168 -8.03 7.14 -13.50
CA VAL A 168 -8.79 5.91 -13.21
C VAL A 168 -8.13 5.08 -12.12
N THR A 169 -6.79 5.01 -12.12
CA THR A 169 -6.06 4.31 -11.07
C THR A 169 -6.27 4.96 -9.70
N LYS A 170 -6.28 6.30 -9.63
CA LYS A 170 -6.63 7.02 -8.41
C LYS A 170 -8.08 6.78 -7.99
N GLU A 171 -9.01 6.83 -8.94
CA GLU A 171 -10.43 6.52 -8.71
C GLU A 171 -10.59 5.08 -8.17
N CYS A 172 -9.79 4.11 -8.64
CA CYS A 172 -9.77 2.73 -8.13
C CYS A 172 -9.42 2.69 -6.64
N VAL A 173 -8.37 3.40 -6.22
CA VAL A 173 -8.00 3.52 -4.80
C VAL A 173 -9.12 4.13 -3.97
N GLU A 174 -9.71 5.24 -4.44
CA GLU A 174 -10.81 5.93 -3.75
C GLU A 174 -12.08 5.07 -3.63
N LEU A 175 -12.38 4.26 -4.64
CA LEU A 175 -13.52 3.33 -4.62
C LEU A 175 -13.25 2.12 -3.72
N GLY A 176 -12.03 1.58 -3.76
CA GLY A 176 -11.59 0.54 -2.84
C GLY A 176 -11.69 1.01 -1.39
N LEU A 177 -11.19 2.21 -1.11
CA LEU A 177 -11.25 2.82 0.23
C LEU A 177 -12.69 2.96 0.77
N LYS A 178 -13.67 3.29 -0.06
CA LYS A 178 -15.08 3.39 0.34
C LYS A 178 -15.68 2.07 0.83
N GLU A 179 -15.12 0.94 0.39
CA GLU A 179 -15.54 -0.39 0.83
C GLU A 179 -14.81 -0.86 2.10
N VAL A 180 -13.77 -0.15 2.55
CA VAL A 180 -13.11 -0.44 3.82
C VAL A 180 -14.03 -0.07 4.98
N LYS A 181 -14.70 -1.08 5.53
CA LYS A 181 -15.65 -0.96 6.64
C LYS A 181 -15.34 -2.03 7.68
N PRO A 182 -15.41 -1.72 8.99
CA PRO A 182 -15.23 -2.74 10.01
C PRO A 182 -16.26 -3.86 9.84
N TRP A 183 -15.80 -5.11 9.89
CA TRP A 183 -16.58 -6.34 9.70
C TRP A 183 -17.04 -6.61 8.25
N GLY A 184 -16.55 -5.84 7.26
CA GLY A 184 -16.57 -6.17 5.83
C GLY A 184 -15.45 -7.14 5.46
N CYS A 185 -15.27 -7.41 4.17
CA CYS A 185 -14.23 -8.31 3.66
C CYS A 185 -13.30 -7.59 2.68
N PHE A 186 -12.04 -8.01 2.59
CA PHE A 186 -11.10 -7.51 1.57
C PHE A 186 -11.63 -7.69 0.15
N GLY A 187 -12.41 -8.75 -0.09
CA GLY A 187 -13.03 -8.99 -1.40
C GLY A 187 -14.00 -7.91 -1.86
N ASP A 188 -14.64 -7.18 -0.93
CA ASP A 188 -15.53 -6.06 -1.28
C ASP A 188 -14.72 -4.91 -1.91
N MET A 189 -13.55 -4.61 -1.33
CA MET A 189 -12.62 -3.60 -1.80
C MET A 189 -11.99 -4.01 -3.15
N GLY A 190 -11.43 -5.21 -3.22
CA GLY A 190 -10.77 -5.69 -4.44
C GLY A 190 -11.72 -5.78 -5.63
N GLN A 191 -12.97 -6.20 -5.42
CA GLN A 191 -13.98 -6.22 -6.49
C GLN A 191 -14.33 -4.80 -6.96
N ALA A 192 -14.43 -3.81 -6.06
CA ALA A 192 -14.72 -2.43 -6.43
C ALA A 192 -13.60 -1.83 -7.31
N VAL A 193 -12.35 -2.09 -6.97
CA VAL A 193 -11.16 -1.70 -7.76
C VAL A 193 -11.22 -2.34 -9.14
N HIS A 194 -11.38 -3.67 -9.20
CA HIS A 194 -11.43 -4.42 -10.45
C HIS A 194 -12.54 -3.93 -11.38
N ASP A 195 -13.76 -3.81 -10.87
CA ASP A 195 -14.92 -3.43 -11.67
C ASP A 195 -14.75 -2.03 -12.28
N HIS A 196 -14.15 -1.09 -11.53
CA HIS A 196 -13.92 0.26 -12.01
C HIS A 196 -12.85 0.30 -13.11
N ALA A 197 -11.72 -0.35 -12.91
CA ALA A 197 -10.68 -0.45 -13.93
C ALA A 197 -11.22 -1.10 -15.21
N PHE A 198 -11.91 -2.22 -15.08
CA PHE A 198 -12.49 -2.96 -16.21
C PHE A 198 -13.55 -2.13 -16.97
N ALA A 199 -14.42 -1.41 -16.26
CA ALA A 199 -15.44 -0.54 -16.87
C ALA A 199 -14.80 0.61 -17.69
N ASN A 200 -13.56 1.00 -17.39
CA ASN A 200 -12.79 1.99 -18.12
C ASN A 200 -11.88 1.40 -19.22
N GLY A 201 -11.94 0.07 -19.44
CA GLY A 201 -11.17 -0.62 -20.47
C GLY A 201 -9.75 -0.96 -20.07
N TYR A 202 -9.42 -0.93 -18.78
CA TYR A 202 -8.11 -1.26 -18.22
C TYR A 202 -8.11 -2.63 -17.52
N THR A 203 -6.92 -3.14 -17.21
CA THR A 203 -6.73 -4.38 -16.46
C THR A 203 -5.99 -4.11 -15.16
N VAL A 204 -6.23 -4.93 -14.14
CA VAL A 204 -5.55 -4.84 -12.85
C VAL A 204 -4.62 -6.02 -12.68
N VAL A 205 -3.36 -5.76 -12.33
CA VAL A 205 -2.33 -6.78 -12.07
C VAL A 205 -2.82 -7.75 -10.99
N ARG A 206 -2.46 -9.03 -11.12
CA ARG A 206 -2.95 -10.11 -10.25
C ARG A 206 -1.88 -10.65 -9.31
N GLU A 207 -0.64 -10.62 -9.78
CA GLU A 207 0.51 -11.26 -9.14
C GLU A 207 1.13 -10.38 -8.04
N ILE A 208 0.85 -9.09 -8.09
CA ILE A 208 1.33 -8.07 -7.14
C ILE A 208 0.13 -7.29 -6.65
N GLY A 209 0.12 -6.92 -5.39
CA GLY A 209 -0.99 -6.20 -4.75
C GLY A 209 -0.56 -5.61 -3.42
N GLY A 210 -1.52 -5.11 -2.66
CA GLY A 210 -1.28 -4.54 -1.35
C GLY A 210 -1.00 -5.58 -0.27
N HIS A 211 -0.63 -5.11 0.88
CA HIS A 211 -0.19 -5.94 2.00
C HIS A 211 -0.48 -5.26 3.35
N GLY A 212 -0.47 -6.04 4.41
CA GLY A 212 -0.37 -5.51 5.77
C GLY A 212 0.97 -4.79 5.97
N VAL A 213 1.00 -3.73 6.78
CA VAL A 213 2.19 -2.93 7.01
C VAL A 213 2.15 -2.27 8.40
N GLY A 214 3.32 -1.94 8.92
CA GLY A 214 3.41 -1.12 10.14
C GLY A 214 4.40 -1.61 11.17
N LEU A 215 4.48 -2.90 11.49
CA LEU A 215 5.50 -3.48 12.36
C LEU A 215 6.62 -4.14 11.56
N GLU A 216 6.28 -4.61 10.36
CA GLU A 216 7.20 -5.05 9.33
C GLU A 216 6.88 -4.29 8.04
N PHE A 217 7.77 -4.33 7.04
CA PHE A 217 7.54 -3.69 5.75
C PHE A 217 6.37 -4.36 5.02
N HIS A 218 6.43 -5.68 4.87
CA HIS A 218 5.36 -6.49 4.31
C HIS A 218 4.85 -7.47 5.35
N GLU A 219 3.58 -7.36 5.70
CA GLU A 219 2.87 -8.23 6.62
C GLU A 219 1.67 -8.90 5.92
N GLU A 220 1.16 -9.96 6.50
CA GLU A 220 -0.20 -10.39 6.17
C GLU A 220 -1.24 -9.30 6.58
N PRO A 221 -2.39 -9.20 5.91
CA PRO A 221 -2.81 -10.05 4.82
C PRO A 221 -2.30 -9.57 3.45
N TRP A 222 -2.25 -10.46 2.49
CA TRP A 222 -2.22 -10.13 1.09
C TRP A 222 -3.50 -9.40 0.66
N VAL A 223 -3.38 -8.31 -0.10
CA VAL A 223 -4.49 -7.47 -0.54
C VAL A 223 -4.61 -7.52 -2.07
N GLY A 224 -5.39 -8.46 -2.56
CA GLY A 224 -5.60 -8.66 -4.00
C GLY A 224 -6.81 -7.91 -4.57
N TYR A 225 -6.79 -7.70 -5.88
CA TYR A 225 -7.86 -6.98 -6.60
C TYR A 225 -8.63 -7.87 -7.58
N ASN A 226 -8.28 -9.14 -7.71
CA ASN A 226 -9.05 -10.14 -8.49
C ASN A 226 -9.88 -11.01 -7.55
N THR A 227 -10.74 -10.40 -6.78
CA THR A 227 -11.50 -10.99 -5.68
C THR A 227 -13.01 -10.84 -5.89
N LYS A 228 -13.82 -11.38 -4.99
CA LYS A 228 -15.28 -11.29 -5.05
C LYS A 228 -15.82 -10.73 -3.74
N ARG A 229 -16.91 -9.97 -3.83
CA ARG A 229 -17.62 -9.42 -2.67
C ARG A 229 -17.98 -10.52 -1.67
N GLY A 230 -17.81 -10.21 -0.38
CA GLY A 230 -18.05 -11.13 0.73
C GLY A 230 -17.03 -12.25 0.88
N GLN A 231 -15.95 -12.24 0.10
CA GLN A 231 -14.86 -13.21 0.19
C GLN A 231 -13.59 -12.57 0.76
N GLU A 232 -12.52 -13.35 0.89
CA GLU A 232 -11.26 -12.98 1.48
C GLU A 232 -11.37 -12.72 3.00
N MET A 233 -10.29 -12.25 3.61
CA MET A 233 -10.21 -12.02 5.04
C MET A 233 -11.16 -10.91 5.49
N LEU A 234 -11.71 -11.08 6.69
CA LEU A 234 -12.53 -10.09 7.38
C LEU A 234 -11.69 -8.86 7.78
N LEU A 235 -12.21 -7.67 7.51
CA LEU A 235 -11.66 -6.40 7.99
C LEU A 235 -12.11 -6.15 9.44
N VAL A 236 -11.16 -5.96 10.34
CA VAL A 236 -11.51 -5.65 11.74
C VAL A 236 -10.76 -4.41 12.23
N PRO A 237 -11.32 -3.68 13.22
CA PRO A 237 -10.66 -2.52 13.81
C PRO A 237 -9.23 -2.83 14.29
N GLY A 238 -8.29 -1.95 13.98
CA GLY A 238 -6.87 -2.10 14.30
C GLY A 238 -6.02 -2.71 13.19
N MET A 239 -6.61 -3.24 12.12
CA MET A 239 -5.83 -3.66 10.94
C MET A 239 -5.32 -2.46 10.17
N ILE A 240 -4.06 -2.56 9.70
CA ILE A 240 -3.40 -1.56 8.83
C ILE A 240 -2.85 -2.29 7.62
N PHE A 241 -3.13 -1.75 6.43
CA PHE A 241 -2.73 -2.33 5.14
C PHE A 241 -2.67 -1.26 4.06
N THR A 242 -2.08 -1.60 2.90
CA THR A 242 -2.03 -0.75 1.71
C THR A 242 -3.17 -1.04 0.74
N ILE A 243 -3.60 -0.01 0.02
CA ILE A 243 -4.44 -0.12 -1.18
C ILE A 243 -3.64 0.48 -2.33
N GLU A 244 -3.13 -0.37 -3.22
CA GLU A 244 -2.13 0.00 -4.23
C GLU A 244 -2.36 -0.72 -5.58
N PRO A 245 -3.52 -0.63 -6.18
CA PRO A 245 -3.75 -1.33 -7.44
C PRO A 245 -2.82 -0.83 -8.53
N MET A 246 -2.14 -1.76 -9.20
CA MET A 246 -1.41 -1.53 -10.44
C MET A 246 -2.36 -1.76 -11.60
N VAL A 247 -2.63 -0.70 -12.36
CA VAL A 247 -3.60 -0.69 -13.45
C VAL A 247 -2.88 -0.53 -14.77
N ASN A 248 -3.01 -1.54 -15.66
CA ASN A 248 -2.38 -1.54 -16.97
C ASN A 248 -3.33 -0.99 -18.03
N MET A 249 -2.79 -0.18 -18.95
CA MET A 249 -3.53 0.33 -20.10
C MET A 249 -3.95 -0.78 -21.07
N GLY A 250 -3.19 -1.85 -21.12
CA GLY A 250 -3.38 -2.97 -22.04
C GLY A 250 -3.67 -4.29 -21.33
N LYS A 251 -2.85 -5.30 -21.62
CA LYS A 251 -2.99 -6.64 -21.04
C LYS A 251 -2.63 -6.68 -19.58
N VAL A 252 -3.13 -7.71 -18.90
CA VAL A 252 -2.87 -7.93 -17.46
C VAL A 252 -1.48 -8.53 -17.22
N ASP A 253 -0.90 -9.18 -18.24
CA ASP A 253 0.33 -9.95 -18.11
C ASP A 253 1.55 -9.02 -17.88
N ILE A 254 2.40 -9.42 -16.96
CA ILE A 254 3.60 -8.71 -16.54
C ILE A 254 4.81 -9.63 -16.53
N TYR A 255 6.01 -9.08 -16.53
CA TYR A 255 7.25 -9.83 -16.31
C TYR A 255 8.21 -9.07 -15.39
N VAL A 256 9.04 -9.83 -14.69
CA VAL A 256 10.13 -9.29 -13.87
C VAL A 256 11.42 -9.27 -14.71
N ASP A 257 12.19 -8.18 -14.69
CA ASP A 257 13.46 -8.11 -15.40
C ASP A 257 14.48 -9.08 -14.75
N SER A 258 14.84 -10.11 -15.51
CA SER A 258 15.77 -11.15 -15.10
C SER A 258 17.21 -10.67 -14.84
N LYS A 259 17.51 -9.40 -15.11
CA LYS A 259 18.84 -8.81 -14.83
C LYS A 259 19.01 -8.36 -13.38
N ASN A 260 17.89 -8.01 -12.75
CA ASN A 260 17.91 -7.47 -11.38
C ASN A 260 16.91 -8.15 -10.44
N ASP A 261 16.00 -8.99 -10.98
CA ASP A 261 14.96 -9.72 -10.25
C ASP A 261 13.98 -8.82 -9.44
N TRP A 262 13.87 -7.53 -9.82
CA TRP A 262 13.04 -6.54 -9.13
C TRP A 262 12.07 -5.80 -10.04
N GLU A 263 12.60 -5.12 -11.07
CA GLU A 263 11.80 -4.25 -11.92
C GLU A 263 10.72 -5.03 -12.66
N VAL A 264 9.49 -4.57 -12.55
CA VAL A 264 8.32 -5.22 -13.17
C VAL A 264 7.81 -4.37 -14.32
N TYR A 265 7.56 -5.01 -15.45
CA TYR A 265 7.09 -4.37 -16.68
C TYR A 265 5.82 -5.03 -17.21
N THR A 266 5.04 -4.26 -17.99
CA THR A 266 3.94 -4.81 -18.78
C THR A 266 4.50 -5.63 -19.96
N GLU A 267 3.91 -6.79 -20.26
CA GLU A 267 4.38 -7.62 -21.41
C GLU A 267 4.12 -6.95 -22.77
N ASP A 268 3.14 -6.08 -22.88
CA ASP A 268 2.78 -5.42 -24.13
C ASP A 268 3.44 -4.05 -24.35
N GLY A 269 4.23 -3.57 -23.38
CA GLY A 269 4.93 -2.29 -23.43
C GLY A 269 3.98 -1.07 -23.34
N LEU A 270 2.71 -1.27 -22.97
CA LEU A 270 1.78 -0.18 -22.75
C LEU A 270 1.91 0.35 -21.29
N PRO A 271 1.54 1.63 -21.04
CA PRO A 271 1.70 2.22 -19.73
C PRO A 271 0.93 1.49 -18.62
N SER A 272 1.51 1.49 -17.43
CA SER A 272 0.89 1.13 -16.16
C SER A 272 0.87 2.32 -15.21
N ALA A 273 -0.06 2.35 -14.26
CA ALA A 273 -0.13 3.34 -13.20
C ALA A 273 -0.44 2.68 -11.86
N GLN A 274 0.13 3.23 -10.79
CA GLN A 274 -0.10 2.80 -9.41
C GLN A 274 -0.31 4.03 -8.53
N TRP A 275 -1.36 4.03 -7.73
CA TRP A 275 -1.51 4.92 -6.58
C TRP A 275 -1.61 4.06 -5.34
N GLU A 276 -1.02 4.53 -4.26
CA GLU A 276 -1.02 3.77 -3.03
C GLU A 276 -1.35 4.65 -1.84
N ILE A 277 -2.17 4.09 -0.95
CA ILE A 277 -2.50 4.65 0.36
C ILE A 277 -2.35 3.60 1.45
N MET A 278 -1.99 4.05 2.63
CA MET A 278 -2.00 3.22 3.83
C MET A 278 -3.23 3.52 4.67
N VAL A 279 -3.95 2.47 5.08
CA VAL A 279 -5.28 2.58 5.69
C VAL A 279 -5.36 1.83 7.01
N LEU A 280 -5.93 2.47 8.03
CA LEU A 280 -6.32 1.87 9.30
C LEU A 280 -7.84 1.60 9.30
N VAL A 281 -8.25 0.38 9.63
CA VAL A 281 -9.65 0.08 9.94
C VAL A 281 -9.97 0.58 11.35
N THR A 282 -10.99 1.43 11.48
CA THR A 282 -11.46 1.97 12.77
C THR A 282 -12.73 1.26 13.26
N GLU A 283 -13.23 1.60 14.44
CA GLU A 283 -14.46 1.00 14.98
C GLU A 283 -15.71 1.32 14.13
N ASP A 284 -15.72 2.45 13.44
CA ASP A 284 -16.87 3.00 12.71
C ASP A 284 -16.59 3.25 11.21
N GLY A 285 -15.40 2.90 10.71
CA GLY A 285 -15.04 3.09 9.31
C GLY A 285 -13.56 2.83 9.05
N HIS A 286 -12.88 3.84 8.50
CA HIS A 286 -11.45 3.80 8.20
C HIS A 286 -10.79 5.18 8.40
N GLU A 287 -9.47 5.17 8.51
CA GLU A 287 -8.64 6.36 8.51
C GLU A 287 -7.50 6.17 7.49
N VAL A 288 -7.29 7.13 6.58
CA VAL A 288 -6.12 7.14 5.71
C VAL A 288 -4.94 7.68 6.52
N LEU A 289 -3.88 6.88 6.64
CA LEU A 289 -2.69 7.23 7.42
C LEU A 289 -1.64 7.92 6.57
N CYS A 290 -1.51 7.50 5.32
CA CYS A 290 -0.49 7.96 4.37
C CYS A 290 -1.08 7.98 2.95
N TRP A 291 -0.89 9.10 2.21
CA TRP A 291 -1.31 9.24 0.81
C TRP A 291 -0.46 10.26 0.06
#